data_0d41cb008c64afe818f93101d8f4214b
#
_entry.id   0d41cb008c64afe818f93101d8f4214b
#
_cell.length_a   1.000
_cell.length_b   1.000
_cell.length_c   1.000
_cell.angle_alpha   90.00
_cell.angle_beta   90.00
_cell.angle_gamma   90.00
#
_symmetry.space_group_name_H-M   'P 1'
#
loop_
_entity.id
_entity.type
_entity.pdbx_description
1 polymer ?
#
loop_
_entity_poly.entity_id
_entity_poly.type
_entity_poly.pdbx_seq_one_letter_code
_entity_poly.pdbx_strand_id
1 'polypeptide(L)'
;MKQIVAIVKPFLADKVIEAISDQTVDEISIREVKGFGRQKNYLDQYGENEYSLAFVPKVEISIWADEEHVDSIIDQIVAVSRTGRLGDGKIFVLPVLAFPGTASSS
;
A
#
# COMPACT_ATOMS: atom_id res chain seq x y z
N MET A 1 3.09 0.32 18.68
CA MET A 1 3.31 0.84 17.30
C MET A 1 2.99 -0.22 16.27
N LYS A 2 2.39 0.18 15.18
CA LYS A 2 2.08 -0.68 14.06
C LYS A 2 2.65 -0.09 12.78
N GLN A 3 2.91 -0.96 11.82
CA GLN A 3 3.28 -0.56 10.46
C GLN A 3 2.13 -0.87 9.54
N ILE A 4 1.65 0.13 8.84
CA ILE A 4 0.63 -0.02 7.81
C ILE A 4 1.37 0.00 6.47
N VAL A 5 1.18 -1.05 5.68
CA VAL A 5 1.80 -1.14 4.37
C VAL A 5 0.70 -1.12 3.33
N ALA A 6 0.65 -0.06 2.54
CA ALA A 6 -0.31 0.08 1.45
C ALA A 6 0.43 -0.05 0.12
N ILE A 7 -0.01 -0.98 -0.70
CA ILE A 7 0.56 -1.18 -2.04
C ILE A 7 -0.51 -0.78 -3.04
N VAL A 8 -0.26 0.28 -3.77
CA VAL A 8 -1.26 0.91 -4.64
C VAL A 8 -0.69 1.12 -6.05
N LYS A 9 -1.58 1.35 -6.99
CA LYS A 9 -1.18 1.76 -8.33
C LYS A 9 -0.47 3.11 -8.26
N PRO A 10 0.54 3.35 -9.11
CA PRO A 10 1.33 4.59 -9.01
C PRO A 10 0.49 5.87 -9.05
N PHE A 11 -0.56 5.92 -9.84
CA PHE A 11 -1.36 7.13 -9.97
C PHE A 11 -2.21 7.43 -8.72
N LEU A 12 -2.32 6.48 -7.80
CA LEU A 12 -3.05 6.67 -6.54
C LEU A 12 -2.14 7.09 -5.39
N ALA A 13 -0.82 7.00 -5.56
CA ALA A 13 0.11 7.26 -4.46
C ALA A 13 -0.04 8.67 -3.88
N ASP A 14 -0.10 9.68 -4.74
CA ASP A 14 -0.23 11.07 -4.28
C ASP A 14 -1.54 11.30 -3.53
N LYS A 15 -2.62 10.67 -4.00
CA LYS A 15 -3.92 10.78 -3.34
C LYS A 15 -3.91 10.15 -1.96
N VAL A 16 -3.20 9.03 -1.82
CA VAL A 16 -3.07 8.38 -0.52
C VAL A 16 -2.28 9.25 0.44
N ILE A 17 -1.15 9.78 0.01
CA ILE A 17 -0.33 10.66 0.84
C ILE A 17 -1.13 11.90 1.27
N GLU A 18 -1.86 12.51 0.35
CA GLU A 18 -2.69 13.65 0.66
C GLU A 18 -3.79 13.30 1.67
N ALA A 19 -4.41 12.14 1.50
CA ALA A 19 -5.50 11.70 2.38
C ALA A 19 -5.06 11.49 3.83
N ILE A 20 -3.81 11.11 4.05
CA ILE A 20 -3.30 10.86 5.39
C ILE A 20 -2.45 12.01 5.95
N SER A 21 -2.39 13.12 5.24
CA SER A 21 -1.54 14.26 5.63
C SER A 21 -1.95 14.90 6.95
N ASP A 22 -3.21 14.77 7.36
CA ASP A 22 -3.72 15.29 8.62
C ASP A 22 -3.73 14.22 9.73
N GLN A 23 -3.27 13.03 9.45
CA GLN A 23 -3.23 11.96 10.44
C GLN A 23 -1.95 12.03 11.28
N THR A 24 -2.04 11.56 12.51
CA THR A 24 -0.87 11.45 13.38
C THR A 24 -0.08 10.21 13.03
N VAL A 25 1.08 10.38 12.45
CA VAL A 25 1.98 9.29 12.08
C VAL A 25 3.38 9.58 12.58
N ASP A 26 4.13 8.52 12.87
CA ASP A 26 5.52 8.68 13.30
C ASP A 26 6.46 8.79 12.10
N GLU A 27 6.20 8.04 11.08
CA GLU A 27 7.05 8.02 9.88
C GLU A 27 6.26 7.50 8.68
N ILE A 28 6.62 8.00 7.51
CA ILE A 28 6.10 7.51 6.23
C ILE A 28 7.29 7.28 5.32
N SER A 29 7.34 6.13 4.66
CA SER A 29 8.30 5.90 3.59
C SER A 29 7.58 5.42 2.34
N ILE A 30 8.12 5.76 1.19
CA ILE A 30 7.52 5.46 -0.10
C ILE A 30 8.58 4.80 -0.97
N ARG A 31 8.21 3.69 -1.60
CA ARG A 31 9.09 2.97 -2.51
C ARG A 31 8.33 2.59 -3.77
N GLU A 32 9.01 2.69 -4.90
CA GLU A 32 8.52 2.08 -6.12
C GLU A 32 8.87 0.60 -6.08
N VAL A 33 7.90 -0.25 -6.36
CA VAL A 33 8.08 -1.70 -6.38
C VAL A 33 7.44 -2.26 -7.62
N LYS A 34 7.81 -3.48 -7.98
CA LYS A 34 7.17 -4.20 -9.07
C LYS A 34 6.40 -5.36 -8.49
N GLY A 35 5.10 -5.34 -8.71
CA GLY A 35 4.26 -6.47 -8.37
C GLY A 35 4.46 -7.57 -9.41
N PHE A 36 4.68 -8.79 -8.95
CA PHE A 36 4.78 -9.94 -9.84
C PHE A 36 3.59 -10.85 -9.58
N GLY A 37 2.91 -11.22 -10.65
CA GLY A 37 1.79 -12.12 -10.51
C GLY A 37 1.21 -12.50 -11.85
N ARG A 38 0.25 -13.41 -11.78
CA ARG A 38 -0.49 -13.84 -12.96
C ARG A 38 -1.65 -12.88 -13.16
N GLN A 39 -1.68 -12.23 -14.32
CA GLN A 39 -2.75 -11.31 -14.66
C GLN A 39 -3.43 -11.75 -15.95
N LYS A 40 -4.74 -11.55 -15.99
CA LYS A 40 -5.50 -11.83 -17.20
C LYS A 40 -5.16 -10.77 -18.24
N ASN A 41 -4.73 -11.24 -19.40
CA ASN A 41 -4.35 -10.35 -20.49
C ASN A 41 -5.56 -10.15 -21.42
N TYR A 42 -6.25 -9.03 -21.23
CA TYR A 42 -7.41 -8.73 -22.06
C TYR A 42 -7.06 -8.35 -23.50
N LEU A 43 -5.79 -8.02 -23.74
CA LEU A 43 -5.34 -7.62 -25.06
C LEU A 43 -4.83 -8.81 -25.88
N ASP A 44 -4.68 -9.95 -25.25
CA ASP A 44 -4.23 -11.15 -25.93
C ASP A 44 -5.42 -11.82 -26.60
N GLN A 45 -5.53 -11.61 -27.89
CA GLN A 45 -6.64 -12.14 -28.69
C GLN A 45 -6.47 -13.61 -29.08
N TYR A 46 -5.33 -14.18 -28.81
CA TYR A 46 -5.02 -15.52 -29.26
C TYR A 46 -5.34 -16.60 -28.24
N GLY A 47 -5.78 -16.23 -27.08
CA GLY A 47 -6.42 -17.11 -26.12
C GLY A 47 -5.60 -18.24 -25.53
N GLU A 48 -4.37 -18.44 -25.96
CA GLU A 48 -3.55 -19.52 -25.45
C GLU A 48 -3.09 -19.28 -24.03
N ASN A 49 -2.98 -18.00 -23.67
CA ASN A 49 -2.62 -17.60 -22.32
C ASN A 49 -3.56 -16.49 -21.88
N GLU A 50 -4.67 -16.88 -21.28
CA GLU A 50 -5.58 -15.89 -20.68
C GLU A 50 -4.90 -15.11 -19.58
N TYR A 51 -3.80 -15.65 -19.03
CA TYR A 51 -3.04 -15.03 -17.98
C TYR A 51 -1.59 -15.01 -18.39
N SER A 52 -0.95 -13.88 -18.19
CA SER A 52 0.48 -13.75 -18.35
C SER A 52 1.11 -13.39 -17.03
N LEU A 53 2.36 -13.82 -16.84
CA LEU A 53 3.17 -13.34 -15.74
C LEU A 53 3.71 -11.98 -16.12
N ALA A 54 3.48 -11.01 -15.28
CA ALA A 54 3.92 -9.65 -15.57
C ALA A 54 4.45 -8.97 -14.31
N PHE A 55 5.44 -8.13 -14.51
CA PHE A 55 5.90 -7.21 -13.48
C PHE A 55 5.16 -5.90 -13.69
N VAL A 56 4.31 -5.56 -12.76
CA VAL A 56 3.48 -4.36 -12.83
C VAL A 56 4.01 -3.36 -11.81
N PRO A 57 4.28 -2.11 -12.22
CA PRO A 57 4.75 -1.11 -11.27
C PRO A 57 3.68 -0.79 -10.23
N LYS A 58 4.12 -0.71 -8.99
CA LYS A 58 3.30 -0.34 -7.84
C LYS A 58 4.08 0.61 -6.96
N VAL A 59 3.38 1.26 -6.06
CA VAL A 59 4.01 2.08 -5.02
C VAL A 59 3.67 1.49 -3.68
N GLU A 60 4.69 1.26 -2.86
CA GLU A 60 4.53 0.79 -1.50
C GLU A 60 4.68 1.98 -0.57
N ILE A 61 3.65 2.22 0.21
CA ILE A 61 3.61 3.29 1.20
C ILE A 61 3.61 2.61 2.56
N SER A 62 4.68 2.82 3.34
CA SER A 62 4.78 2.30 4.69
C SER A 62 4.56 3.42 5.69
N ILE A 63 3.66 3.21 6.62
CA ILE A 63 3.27 4.20 7.61
C ILE A 63 3.43 3.60 8.99
N TRP A 64 4.23 4.24 9.84
CA TRP A 64 4.39 3.82 11.24
C TRP A 64 3.56 4.74 12.12
N ALA A 65 2.66 4.15 12.90
CA ALA A 65 1.74 4.89 13.72
C ALA A 65 1.38 4.11 14.98
N ASP A 66 0.93 4.82 15.99
CA ASP A 66 0.39 4.17 17.19
C ASP A 66 -0.91 3.46 16.87
N GLU A 67 -1.17 2.40 17.61
CA GLU A 67 -2.32 1.53 17.37
C GLU A 67 -3.64 2.30 17.35
N GLU A 68 -3.77 3.32 18.18
CA GLU A 68 -5.01 4.12 18.24
C GLU A 68 -5.33 4.87 16.95
N HIS A 69 -4.35 5.09 16.08
CA HIS A 69 -4.54 5.81 14.83
C HIS A 69 -4.69 4.91 13.61
N VAL A 70 -4.47 3.60 13.76
CA VAL A 70 -4.42 2.66 12.64
C VAL A 70 -5.73 2.64 11.85
N ASP A 71 -6.85 2.48 12.55
CA ASP A 71 -8.13 2.35 11.86
C ASP A 71 -8.48 3.62 11.07
N SER A 72 -8.22 4.77 11.65
CA SER A 72 -8.48 6.05 10.98
C SER A 72 -7.62 6.20 9.74
N ILE A 73 -6.34 5.83 9.81
CA ILE A 73 -5.44 5.90 8.67
C ILE A 73 -5.90 4.96 7.56
N ILE A 74 -6.26 3.73 7.91
CA ILE A 74 -6.75 2.75 6.93
C ILE A 74 -8.02 3.25 6.25
N ASP A 75 -8.95 3.81 7.01
CA ASP A 75 -10.19 4.34 6.46
C ASP A 75 -9.92 5.44 5.43
N GLN A 76 -8.97 6.33 5.70
CA GLN A 76 -8.60 7.37 4.77
C GLN A 76 -7.97 6.82 3.49
N ILE A 77 -7.10 5.82 3.62
CA ILE A 77 -6.48 5.19 2.46
C ILE A 77 -7.52 4.50 1.59
N VAL A 78 -8.40 3.72 2.21
CA VAL A 78 -9.45 3.00 1.48
C VAL A 78 -10.37 3.96 0.75
N ALA A 79 -10.72 5.09 1.38
CA ALA A 79 -11.63 6.06 0.78
C ALA A 79 -11.12 6.62 -0.55
N VAL A 80 -9.80 6.78 -0.69
CA VAL A 80 -9.22 7.40 -1.89
C VAL A 80 -8.64 6.38 -2.88
N SER A 81 -8.35 5.17 -2.43
CA SER A 81 -7.68 4.18 -3.28
C SER A 81 -8.63 3.14 -3.86
N ARG A 82 -9.86 3.10 -3.40
CA ARG A 82 -10.82 2.11 -3.83
C ARG A 82 -11.44 2.53 -5.15
N THR A 83 -11.17 1.79 -6.21
CA THR A 83 -11.71 2.09 -7.55
C THR A 83 -12.75 1.07 -8.00
N GLY A 84 -12.93 0.00 -7.23
CA GLY A 84 -13.82 -1.10 -7.62
C GLY A 84 -13.25 -2.01 -8.68
N ARG A 85 -11.97 -1.85 -9.01
CA ARG A 85 -11.30 -2.66 -10.03
C ARG A 85 -10.36 -3.66 -9.38
N LEU A 86 -10.17 -4.78 -10.06
CA LEU A 86 -9.20 -5.78 -9.63
C LEU A 86 -7.80 -5.16 -9.59
N GLY A 87 -7.08 -5.39 -8.52
CA GLY A 87 -5.72 -4.86 -8.38
C GLY A 87 -5.62 -3.44 -7.87
N ASP A 88 -6.69 -2.91 -7.28
CA ASP A 88 -6.70 -1.55 -6.72
C ASP A 88 -5.64 -1.34 -5.66
N GLY A 89 -5.33 -2.38 -4.91
CA GLY A 89 -4.29 -2.29 -3.91
C GLY A 89 -4.49 -3.28 -2.79
N LYS A 90 -3.53 -3.28 -1.90
CA LYS A 90 -3.53 -4.13 -0.71
C LYS A 90 -3.08 -3.32 0.48
N ILE A 91 -3.64 -3.62 1.64
CA ILE A 91 -3.23 -2.99 2.90
C ILE A 91 -2.94 -4.09 3.90
N PHE A 92 -1.77 -4.01 4.50
CA PHE A 92 -1.36 -4.91 5.57
C PHE A 92 -1.05 -4.12 6.82
N VAL A 93 -1.33 -4.71 7.96
CA VAL A 93 -0.95 -4.14 9.26
C VAL A 93 -0.04 -5.13 9.95
N LEU A 94 1.13 -4.66 10.36
CA LEU A 94 2.14 -5.50 11.01
C LEU A 94 2.47 -4.93 12.38
N PRO A 95 2.70 -5.79 13.36
CA PRO A 95 3.24 -5.35 14.64
C PRO A 95 4.71 -4.94 14.46
N VAL A 96 5.12 -3.93 15.21
CA VAL A 96 6.50 -3.46 15.18
C VAL A 96 7.13 -3.73 16.54
N LEU A 97 8.24 -4.46 16.52
CA LEU A 97 9.08 -4.67 17.69
C LEU A 97 10.38 -3.91 17.45
N ALA A 98 10.76 -3.08 18.41
CA ALA A 98 11.98 -2.33 18.34
C ALA A 98 12.97 -2.86 19.37
N PHE A 99 14.26 -2.89 19.01
CA PHE A 99 15.30 -3.22 19.97
C PHE A 99 15.48 -2.06 20.95
N PRO A 100 15.69 -2.35 22.23
CA PRO A 100 15.94 -1.29 23.21
C PRO A 100 17.10 -0.41 22.79
N GLY A 101 16.89 0.90 22.85
CA GLY A 101 17.92 1.89 22.51
C GLY A 101 18.13 2.14 21.04
N THR A 102 17.34 1.50 20.14
CA THR A 102 17.51 1.65 18.69
C THR A 102 16.36 2.38 18.03
N ALA A 103 15.19 2.40 18.67
CA ALA A 103 14.02 3.06 18.12
C ALA A 103 13.67 4.30 18.94
N SER A 104 13.03 5.27 18.28
CA SER A 104 12.47 6.41 18.97
C SER A 104 11.41 5.93 19.94
N SER A 105 11.42 6.52 21.13
CA SER A 105 10.43 6.22 22.17
C SER A 105 9.18 7.08 22.06
N SER A 106 9.08 7.84 21.05
CA SER A 106 7.93 8.73 20.84
C SER A 106 6.64 7.97 20.64
#